data_21dc1895911181413117bb59ba40acf6
#
_entry.id   21dc1895911181413117bb59ba40acf6
#
_cell.length_a   1.000
_cell.length_b   1.000
_cell.length_c   1.000
_cell.angle_alpha   90.00
_cell.angle_beta   90.00
_cell.angle_gamma   90.00
#
_symmetry.space_group_name_H-M   'P 1'
#
loop_
_entity.id
_entity.type
_entity.pdbx_description
1 polymer ?
#
loop_
_entity_poly.entity_id
_entity_poly.type
_entity_poly.pdbx_seq_one_letter_code
_entity_poly.pdbx_strand_id
1 'polypeptide(L)'
;MRKQAKEEVEHGMKFFDFLESRGIKIDLLPVAQASTSYKSPIEAFEEALKHEKKITESIHKMYDLAIKDKDCESQNMLNWFINEQIEEEEQTQYMLNRLKLTKKDICATLQIDKEAGARGD
;
A
#
# COMPACT_ATOMS: atom_id res chain seq x y z
N MET A 1 13.65 -0.13 0.42
CA MET A 1 12.38 -0.86 0.25
C MET A 1 12.10 -1.96 1.29
N ARG A 2 13.08 -2.36 2.08
CA ARG A 2 12.88 -3.37 3.15
C ARG A 2 11.85 -2.93 4.20
N LYS A 3 11.88 -1.66 4.59
CA LYS A 3 10.93 -1.11 5.56
C LYS A 3 9.49 -1.19 5.03
N GLN A 4 9.31 -0.85 3.74
CA GLN A 4 8.01 -0.94 3.07
C GLN A 4 7.48 -2.38 3.07
N ALA A 5 8.34 -3.34 2.70
CA ALA A 5 7.95 -4.76 2.69
C ALA A 5 7.57 -5.25 4.08
N LYS A 6 8.33 -4.84 5.11
CA LYS A 6 8.03 -5.18 6.50
C LYS A 6 6.67 -4.62 6.93
N GLU A 7 6.40 -3.36 6.59
CA GLU A 7 5.12 -2.71 6.89
C GLU A 7 3.95 -3.45 6.24
N GLU A 8 4.11 -3.87 4.98
CA GLU A 8 3.07 -4.63 4.28
C GLU A 8 2.79 -5.98 4.95
N VAL A 9 3.82 -6.66 5.44
CA VAL A 9 3.66 -7.92 6.20
C VAL A 9 2.91 -7.63 7.52
N GLU A 10 3.26 -6.56 8.22
CA GLU A 10 2.59 -6.16 9.45
C GLU A 10 1.11 -5.85 9.21
N HIS A 11 0.79 -5.17 8.09
CA HIS A 11 -0.60 -4.90 7.69
C HIS A 11 -1.36 -6.21 7.44
N GLY A 12 -0.76 -7.14 6.72
CA GLY A 12 -1.35 -8.46 6.47
C GLY A 12 -1.59 -9.24 7.75
N MET A 13 -0.64 -9.22 8.67
CA MET A 13 -0.76 -9.89 9.97
C MET A 13 -1.85 -9.25 10.82
N LYS A 14 -2.06 -7.94 10.73
CA LYS A 14 -3.15 -7.26 11.44
C LYS A 14 -4.52 -7.78 11.00
N PHE A 15 -4.74 -7.96 9.70
CA PHE A 15 -5.95 -8.59 9.18
C PHE A 15 -6.09 -10.04 9.67
N PHE A 16 -5.01 -10.80 9.57
CA PHE A 16 -4.98 -12.20 9.99
C PHE A 16 -5.35 -12.33 11.48
N ASP A 17 -4.70 -11.56 12.34
CA ASP A 17 -4.94 -11.60 13.79
C ASP A 17 -6.38 -11.21 14.12
N PHE A 18 -6.93 -10.21 13.42
CA PHE A 18 -8.32 -9.80 13.61
C PHE A 18 -9.29 -10.94 13.27
N LEU A 19 -9.10 -11.58 12.11
CA LEU A 19 -9.97 -12.70 11.69
C LEU A 19 -9.85 -13.87 12.66
N GLU A 20 -8.62 -14.21 13.08
CA GLU A 20 -8.39 -15.29 14.04
C GLU A 20 -9.05 -15.00 15.38
N SER A 21 -8.95 -13.78 15.89
CA SER A 21 -9.57 -13.37 17.15
C SER A 21 -11.11 -13.48 17.12
N ARG A 22 -11.69 -13.39 15.92
CA ARG A 22 -13.15 -13.51 15.72
C ARG A 22 -13.58 -14.95 15.43
N GLY A 23 -12.66 -15.90 15.46
CA GLY A 23 -12.98 -17.31 15.21
C GLY A 23 -13.30 -17.63 13.76
N ILE A 24 -12.89 -16.77 12.83
CA ILE A 24 -13.15 -16.96 11.40
C ILE A 24 -12.05 -17.84 10.79
N LYS A 25 -12.46 -18.87 10.04
CA LYS A 25 -11.53 -19.69 9.30
C LYS A 25 -10.87 -18.86 8.19
N ILE A 26 -9.53 -18.94 8.13
CA ILE A 26 -8.76 -18.19 7.15
C ILE A 26 -8.30 -19.14 6.05
N ASP A 27 -8.66 -18.81 4.81
CA ASP A 27 -8.20 -19.51 3.63
C ASP A 27 -7.14 -18.66 2.92
N LEU A 28 -5.91 -19.19 2.83
CA LEU A 28 -4.82 -18.52 2.12
C LEU A 28 -4.90 -18.86 0.64
N LEU A 29 -5.21 -17.86 -0.17
CA LEU A 29 -5.30 -18.03 -1.62
C LEU A 29 -3.96 -17.73 -2.28
N PRO A 30 -3.67 -18.35 -3.45
CA PRO A 30 -2.49 -17.99 -4.22
C PRO A 30 -2.48 -16.51 -4.58
N VAL A 31 -1.30 -15.90 -4.51
CA VAL A 31 -1.10 -14.50 -4.89
C VAL A 31 -0.55 -14.46 -6.31
N ALA A 32 -1.16 -13.62 -7.17
CA ALA A 32 -0.66 -13.41 -8.52
C ALA A 32 0.72 -12.79 -8.48
N GLN A 33 1.62 -13.27 -9.33
CA GLN A 33 2.96 -12.73 -9.42
C GLN A 33 2.90 -11.28 -9.94
N ALA A 34 3.53 -10.37 -9.20
CA ALA A 34 3.64 -8.98 -9.62
C ALA A 34 4.60 -8.85 -10.81
N SER A 35 4.36 -7.86 -11.67
CA SER A 35 5.30 -7.53 -12.72
C SER A 35 6.61 -7.05 -12.11
N THR A 36 7.73 -7.59 -12.59
CA THR A 36 9.07 -7.20 -12.15
C THR A 36 9.81 -6.39 -13.21
N SER A 37 9.17 -6.15 -14.37
CA SER A 37 9.76 -5.44 -15.49
C SER A 37 9.07 -4.10 -15.71
N TYR A 38 9.83 -3.02 -15.54
CA TYR A 38 9.35 -1.65 -15.77
C TYR A 38 10.34 -0.94 -16.70
N LYS A 39 9.81 -0.09 -17.59
CA LYS A 39 10.63 0.68 -18.53
C LYS A 39 11.39 1.81 -17.86
N SER A 40 10.88 2.31 -16.73
CA SER A 40 11.47 3.44 -16.01
C SER A 40 10.99 3.45 -14.56
N PRO A 41 11.70 4.19 -13.67
CA PRO A 41 11.22 4.42 -12.31
C PRO A 41 9.85 5.10 -12.28
N ILE A 42 9.56 5.99 -13.22
CA ILE A 42 8.26 6.66 -13.33
C ILE A 42 7.16 5.63 -13.55
N GLU A 43 7.34 4.71 -14.49
CA GLU A 43 6.36 3.65 -14.75
C GLU A 43 6.12 2.79 -13.51
N ALA A 44 7.19 2.44 -12.79
CA ALA A 44 7.10 1.65 -11.57
C ALA A 44 6.25 2.36 -10.51
N PHE A 45 6.45 3.65 -10.30
CA PHE A 45 5.68 4.43 -9.32
C PHE A 45 4.25 4.72 -9.79
N GLU A 46 4.02 4.85 -11.09
CA GLU A 46 2.65 4.95 -11.63
C GLU A 46 1.85 3.68 -11.34
N GLU A 47 2.45 2.51 -11.57
CA GLU A 47 1.83 1.24 -11.27
C GLU A 47 1.63 1.03 -9.75
N ALA A 48 2.61 1.46 -8.95
CA ALA A 48 2.50 1.40 -7.49
C ALA A 48 1.32 2.25 -7.00
N LEU A 49 1.18 3.48 -7.51
CA LEU A 49 0.06 4.36 -7.14
C LEU A 49 -1.28 3.76 -7.54
N LYS A 50 -1.36 3.22 -8.75
CA LYS A 50 -2.56 2.55 -9.24
C LYS A 50 -2.94 1.38 -8.34
N HIS A 51 -1.94 0.60 -7.91
CA HIS A 51 -2.14 -0.52 -7.00
C HIS A 51 -2.64 -0.06 -5.63
N GLU A 52 -2.03 1.00 -5.07
CA GLU A 52 -2.46 1.56 -3.79
C GLU A 52 -3.91 2.06 -3.84
N LYS A 53 -4.30 2.69 -4.94
CA LYS A 53 -5.69 3.15 -5.12
C LYS A 53 -6.69 1.99 -5.17
N LYS A 54 -6.30 0.87 -5.76
CA LYS A 54 -7.12 -0.34 -5.77
C LYS A 54 -7.30 -0.93 -4.37
N ILE A 55 -6.23 -0.94 -3.59
CA ILE A 55 -6.26 -1.39 -2.19
C ILE A 55 -7.20 -0.49 -1.39
N THR A 56 -7.07 0.82 -1.54
CA THR A 56 -7.95 1.80 -0.88
C THR A 56 -9.41 1.55 -1.22
N GLU A 57 -9.71 1.34 -2.49
CA GLU A 57 -11.08 1.06 -2.95
C GLU A 57 -11.63 -0.22 -2.30
N SER A 58 -10.81 -1.26 -2.22
CA SER A 58 -11.20 -2.52 -1.56
C SER A 58 -11.49 -2.33 -0.09
N ILE A 59 -10.66 -1.53 0.60
CA ILE A 59 -10.86 -1.21 2.03
C ILE A 59 -12.16 -0.42 2.22
N HIS A 60 -12.45 0.55 1.35
CA HIS A 60 -13.70 1.31 1.40
C HIS A 60 -14.93 0.42 1.22
N LYS A 61 -14.86 -0.55 0.30
CA LYS A 61 -15.95 -1.51 0.11
C LYS A 61 -16.19 -2.37 1.34
N MET A 62 -15.12 -2.82 1.98
CA MET A 62 -15.21 -3.57 3.23
C MET A 62 -15.81 -2.72 4.34
N TYR A 63 -15.44 -1.45 4.43
CA TYR A 63 -15.96 -0.52 5.41
C TYR A 63 -17.48 -0.30 5.21
N ASP A 64 -17.91 -0.08 3.98
CA ASP A 64 -19.32 0.07 3.64
C ASP A 64 -20.13 -1.17 4.05
N LEU A 65 -19.57 -2.35 3.81
CA LEU A 65 -20.19 -3.61 4.21
C LEU A 65 -20.29 -3.72 5.75
N ALA A 66 -19.24 -3.33 6.44
CA ALA A 66 -19.22 -3.33 7.91
C ALA A 66 -20.29 -2.38 8.50
N ILE A 67 -20.49 -1.21 7.88
CA ILE A 67 -21.56 -0.29 8.26
C ILE A 67 -22.93 -0.95 8.06
N LYS A 68 -23.14 -1.53 6.88
CA LYS A 68 -24.39 -2.19 6.52
C LYS A 68 -24.74 -3.31 7.52
N ASP A 69 -23.74 -4.08 7.91
CA ASP A 69 -23.91 -5.20 8.85
C ASP A 69 -23.86 -4.76 10.32
N LYS A 70 -23.68 -3.48 10.59
CA LYS A 70 -23.54 -2.91 11.94
C LYS A 70 -22.40 -3.57 12.72
N ASP A 71 -21.32 -3.91 12.02
CA ASP A 71 -20.13 -4.53 12.59
C ASP A 71 -19.15 -3.44 13.06
N CYS A 72 -19.31 -3.02 14.29
CA CYS A 72 -18.52 -1.93 14.89
C CYS A 72 -17.04 -2.28 15.00
N GLU A 73 -16.71 -3.51 15.33
CA GLU A 73 -15.33 -3.95 15.49
C GLU A 73 -14.59 -3.93 14.17
N SER A 74 -15.23 -4.39 13.09
CA SER A 74 -14.65 -4.32 11.74
C SER A 74 -14.48 -2.87 11.31
N GLN A 75 -15.45 -1.99 11.58
CA GLN A 75 -15.33 -0.57 11.27
C GLN A 75 -14.12 0.03 11.97
N ASN A 76 -13.93 -0.27 13.24
CA ASN A 76 -12.80 0.23 14.02
C ASN A 76 -11.44 -0.24 13.43
N MET A 77 -11.34 -1.50 13.10
CA MET A 77 -10.14 -2.07 12.49
C MET A 77 -9.86 -1.43 11.11
N LEU A 78 -10.89 -1.30 10.28
CA LEU A 78 -10.78 -0.73 8.94
C LEU A 78 -10.46 0.77 8.95
N ASN A 79 -10.87 1.52 9.97
CA ASN A 79 -10.48 2.93 10.13
C ASN A 79 -8.98 3.10 10.17
N TRP A 80 -8.28 2.19 10.85
CA TRP A 80 -6.82 2.21 10.88
C TRP A 80 -6.24 2.06 9.46
N PHE A 81 -6.77 1.11 8.68
CA PHE A 81 -6.32 0.89 7.30
C PHE A 81 -6.67 2.05 6.37
N ILE A 82 -7.80 2.71 6.57
CA ILE A 82 -8.17 3.90 5.80
C ILE A 82 -7.13 5.00 6.01
N ASN A 83 -6.71 5.23 7.26
CA ASN A 83 -5.68 6.22 7.56
C ASN A 83 -4.33 5.84 6.97
N GLU A 84 -3.94 4.56 7.04
CA GLU A 84 -2.70 4.08 6.44
C GLU A 84 -2.70 4.27 4.92
N GLN A 85 -3.83 4.03 4.26
CA GLN A 85 -3.92 4.19 2.80
C GLN A 85 -3.82 5.65 2.37
N ILE A 86 -4.30 6.60 3.17
CA ILE A 86 -4.08 8.02 2.92
C ILE A 86 -2.58 8.30 2.83
N GLU A 87 -1.82 7.82 3.80
CA GLU A 87 -0.36 8.00 3.84
C GLU A 87 0.33 7.30 2.67
N GLU A 88 -0.06 6.06 2.37
CA GLU A 88 0.54 5.29 1.27
C GLU A 88 0.34 5.97 -0.08
N GLU A 89 -0.85 6.46 -0.36
CA GLU A 89 -1.13 7.17 -1.61
C GLU A 89 -0.37 8.50 -1.67
N GLU A 90 -0.33 9.25 -0.58
CA GLU A 90 0.39 10.52 -0.51
C GLU A 90 1.88 10.33 -0.76
N GLN A 91 2.50 9.36 -0.11
CA GLN A 91 3.94 9.08 -0.26
C GLN A 91 4.27 8.63 -1.67
N THR A 92 3.46 7.75 -2.24
CA THR A 92 3.67 7.25 -3.60
C THR A 92 3.51 8.38 -4.61
N GLN A 93 2.48 9.21 -4.46
CA GLN A 93 2.26 10.37 -5.32
C GLN A 93 3.40 11.39 -5.21
N TYR A 94 3.89 11.62 -4.01
CA TYR A 94 5.02 12.53 -3.77
C TYR A 94 6.26 12.07 -4.53
N MET A 95 6.62 10.79 -4.43
CA MET A 95 7.78 10.24 -5.14
C MET A 95 7.60 10.31 -6.65
N LEU A 96 6.39 9.99 -7.14
CA LEU A 96 6.08 10.06 -8.55
C LEU A 96 6.22 11.49 -9.09
N ASN A 97 5.69 12.46 -8.36
CA ASN A 97 5.78 13.87 -8.75
C ASN A 97 7.24 14.33 -8.82
N ARG A 98 8.06 13.94 -7.85
CA ARG A 98 9.49 14.27 -7.84
C ARG A 98 10.21 13.66 -9.04
N LEU A 99 9.95 12.41 -9.35
CA LEU A 99 10.53 11.74 -10.52
C LEU A 99 10.15 12.44 -11.83
N LYS A 100 8.90 12.86 -11.97
CA LYS A 100 8.43 13.60 -13.16
C LYS A 100 9.12 14.95 -13.32
N LEU A 101 9.35 15.65 -12.21
CA LEU A 101 10.03 16.96 -12.23
C LEU A 101 11.52 16.85 -12.56
N THR A 102 12.15 15.73 -12.22
CA THR A 102 13.60 15.58 -12.29
C THR A 102 14.08 14.53 -13.29
N LYS A 103 13.19 14.02 -14.13
CA LYS A 103 13.50 12.90 -15.04
C LYS A 103 14.66 13.16 -16.01
N LYS A 104 14.99 14.44 -16.28
CA LYS A 104 16.10 14.82 -17.16
C LYS A 104 17.37 15.18 -16.39
N ASP A 105 17.36 15.12 -15.07
CA ASP A 105 18.48 15.45 -14.20
C ASP A 105 18.95 14.20 -13.48
N ILE A 106 20.10 13.67 -13.93
CA ILE A 106 20.67 12.44 -13.38
C ILE A 106 20.99 12.59 -11.90
N CYS A 107 21.52 13.72 -11.46
CA CYS A 107 21.86 13.95 -10.06
C CYS A 107 20.60 13.97 -9.18
N ALA A 108 19.55 14.62 -9.64
CA ALA A 108 18.26 14.62 -8.92
C ALA A 108 17.64 13.24 -8.88
N THR A 109 17.76 12.45 -9.96
CA THR A 109 17.28 11.06 -9.98
C THR A 109 18.01 10.19 -8.96
N LEU A 110 19.33 10.33 -8.85
CA LEU A 110 20.13 9.61 -7.85
C LEU A 110 19.72 10.02 -6.42
N GLN A 111 19.43 11.29 -6.20
CA GLN A 111 18.97 11.78 -4.90
C GLN A 111 17.62 11.15 -4.52
N ILE A 112 16.70 11.04 -5.45
CA ILE A 112 15.39 10.41 -5.23
C ILE A 112 15.55 8.93 -4.91
N ASP A 113 16.43 8.22 -5.63
CA ASP A 113 16.72 6.81 -5.34
C ASP A 113 17.25 6.63 -3.92
N LYS A 114 18.10 7.54 -3.48
CA LYS A 114 18.65 7.53 -2.12
C LYS A 114 17.54 7.75 -1.07
N GLU A 115 16.63 8.70 -1.32
CA GLU A 115 15.49 8.94 -0.42
C GLU A 115 14.56 7.72 -0.34
N ALA A 116 14.27 7.10 -1.47
CA ALA A 116 13.44 5.90 -1.52
C ALA A 116 14.11 4.73 -0.78
N GLY A 117 15.43 4.57 -0.91
CA GLY A 117 16.20 3.56 -0.18
C GLY A 117 16.17 3.79 1.33
N ALA A 118 16.36 5.04 1.77
CA ALA A 118 16.28 5.41 3.18
C ALA A 118 14.88 5.14 3.77
N ARG A 119 13.84 5.44 3.00
CA ARG A 119 12.45 5.15 3.38
C ARG A 119 12.20 3.63 3.49
N GLY A 120 12.86 2.86 2.64
CA GLY A 120 12.71 1.41 2.60
C GLY A 120 13.45 0.67 3.74
N ASP A 121 14.35 1.34 4.41
CA ASP A 121 15.15 0.77 5.49
C ASP A 121 14.60 1.18 6.85
#